data_968c732d60560c87600c4acbf7d1cfc4
#
_entry.id   968c732d60560c87600c4acbf7d1cfc4
#
_cell.length_a   1.000
_cell.length_b   1.000
_cell.length_c   1.000
_cell.angle_alpha   90.00
_cell.angle_beta   90.00
_cell.angle_gamma   90.00
#
_symmetry.space_group_name_H-M   'P 1'
#
loop_
_entity.id
_entity.type
_entity.pdbx_description
1 polymer ?
#
loop_
_entity_poly.entity_id
_entity_poly.type
_entity_poly.pdbx_seq_one_letter_code
_entity_poly.pdbx_strand_id
1 'polypeptide(L)'
;MNQVTKIAVATTLSLGTLLGATAGASAIHADAHAATEQQTPYYTYNGLFNFKGNKALEDKNFYRALQHDNFKYEGLKVGQSTFADVKKSVGNDVKKYYEEKGVTYYEKNDVIFGIDSEGKLVNMTLLIEKINHSDKSVRDHVKQGEIYDTKTTHVAFYSGNSIVIKAKESR
;
A
#
# COMPACT_ATOMS: atom_id res chain seq x y z
N MET A 1 -10.12 5.89 33.31
CA MET A 1 -11.36 5.18 33.57
C MET A 1 -12.28 5.06 32.38
N ASN A 2 -12.28 5.96 31.44
CA ASN A 2 -13.32 5.99 30.39
C ASN A 2 -13.00 5.21 29.13
N GLN A 3 -11.80 4.72 29.00
CA GLN A 3 -11.38 4.05 27.76
C GLN A 3 -11.89 2.60 27.66
N VAL A 4 -11.93 1.93 28.78
CA VAL A 4 -12.39 0.54 28.84
C VAL A 4 -13.89 0.42 28.51
N THR A 5 -14.65 1.40 28.94
CA THR A 5 -16.08 1.43 28.68
C THR A 5 -16.43 1.54 27.19
N LYS A 6 -15.62 2.27 26.45
CA LYS A 6 -15.85 2.46 25.02
C LYS A 6 -15.59 1.18 24.20
N ILE A 7 -14.63 0.38 24.63
CA ILE A 7 -14.34 -0.90 23.98
C ILE A 7 -15.46 -1.90 24.22
N ALA A 8 -16.00 -1.90 25.44
CA ALA A 8 -17.14 -2.76 25.77
C ALA A 8 -18.39 -2.44 24.95
N VAL A 9 -18.60 -1.17 24.63
CA VAL A 9 -19.74 -0.77 23.79
C VAL A 9 -19.60 -1.29 22.36
N ALA A 10 -18.41 -1.24 21.82
CA ALA A 10 -18.18 -1.78 20.46
C ALA A 10 -18.43 -3.29 20.38
N THR A 11 -18.07 -3.99 21.44
CA THR A 11 -18.30 -5.44 21.51
C THR A 11 -19.78 -5.77 21.70
N THR A 12 -20.52 -4.93 22.37
CA THR A 12 -21.95 -5.14 22.56
C THR A 12 -22.76 -4.95 21.29
N LEU A 13 -22.30 -4.13 20.39
CA LEU A 13 -22.96 -3.97 19.10
C LEU A 13 -22.87 -5.24 18.24
N SER A 14 -21.77 -5.93 18.31
CA SER A 14 -21.66 -7.23 17.63
C SER A 14 -22.53 -8.30 18.26
N LEU A 15 -22.78 -8.22 19.54
CA LEU A 15 -23.70 -9.11 20.25
C LEU A 15 -25.18 -8.79 19.93
N GLY A 16 -25.49 -7.53 19.68
CA GLY A 16 -26.83 -7.15 19.25
C GLY A 16 -27.26 -7.82 17.96
N THR A 17 -26.33 -8.00 17.08
CA THR A 17 -26.56 -8.69 15.81
C THR A 17 -26.75 -10.18 15.99
N LEU A 18 -26.15 -10.77 17.00
CA LEU A 18 -26.39 -12.18 17.34
C LEU A 18 -27.84 -12.43 17.79
N LEU A 19 -28.48 -11.45 18.37
CA LEU A 19 -29.90 -11.56 18.70
C LEU A 19 -30.78 -11.60 17.46
N GLY A 20 -30.33 -11.02 16.38
CA GLY A 20 -30.94 -11.20 15.06
C GLY A 20 -30.86 -12.64 14.54
N ALA A 21 -29.96 -13.43 15.08
CA ALA A 21 -29.81 -14.84 14.70
C ALA A 21 -30.99 -15.71 15.09
N THR A 22 -31.76 -15.29 16.06
CA THR A 22 -33.00 -15.98 16.39
C THR A 22 -34.05 -15.86 15.29
N ALA A 23 -33.88 -14.88 14.42
CA ALA A 23 -34.75 -14.66 13.28
C ALA A 23 -34.29 -15.38 11.99
N GLY A 24 -33.13 -16.05 12.02
CA GLY A 24 -32.63 -16.84 10.91
C GLY A 24 -31.13 -16.69 10.65
N ALA A 25 -30.54 -17.72 10.08
CA ALA A 25 -29.11 -17.81 9.77
C ALA A 25 -28.64 -16.72 8.78
N SER A 26 -29.54 -16.10 8.05
CA SER A 26 -29.23 -15.05 7.08
C SER A 26 -28.66 -13.77 7.69
N ALA A 27 -29.08 -13.44 8.92
CA ALA A 27 -28.54 -12.26 9.62
C ALA A 27 -27.07 -12.42 10.00
N ILE A 28 -26.66 -13.63 10.39
CA ILE A 28 -25.28 -13.94 10.71
C ILE A 28 -24.38 -13.82 9.48
N HIS A 29 -24.89 -14.23 8.34
CA HIS A 29 -24.15 -14.14 7.08
C HIS A 29 -23.95 -12.70 6.62
N ALA A 30 -24.96 -11.84 6.79
CA ALA A 30 -24.84 -10.43 6.46
C ALA A 30 -23.80 -9.74 7.30
N ASP A 31 -23.74 -10.03 8.60
CA ASP A 31 -22.76 -9.43 9.50
C ASP A 31 -21.33 -9.91 9.25
N ALA A 32 -21.15 -11.18 8.92
CA ALA A 32 -19.87 -11.73 8.52
C ALA A 32 -19.36 -11.07 7.21
N HIS A 33 -20.25 -10.78 6.28
CA HIS A 33 -19.95 -10.08 5.05
C HIS A 33 -19.50 -8.63 5.32
N ALA A 34 -20.25 -7.89 6.13
CA ALA A 34 -19.91 -6.53 6.50
C ALA A 34 -18.56 -6.43 7.23
N ALA A 35 -18.29 -7.35 8.15
CA ALA A 35 -17.00 -7.42 8.83
C ALA A 35 -15.84 -7.73 7.87
N THR A 36 -16.07 -8.53 6.85
CA THR A 36 -15.06 -8.87 5.84
C THR A 36 -14.79 -7.70 4.89
N GLU A 37 -15.81 -6.93 4.55
CA GLU A 37 -15.67 -5.74 3.69
C GLU A 37 -14.94 -4.59 4.38
N GLN A 38 -15.00 -4.48 5.70
CA GLN A 38 -14.30 -3.46 6.47
C GLN A 38 -12.80 -3.73 6.64
N GLN A 39 -12.33 -4.95 6.40
CA GLN A 39 -10.92 -5.29 6.45
C GLN A 39 -10.22 -4.97 5.14
N THR A 40 -9.92 -3.69 4.94
CA THR A 40 -9.12 -3.27 3.79
C THR A 40 -7.71 -3.84 3.91
N PRO A 41 -7.19 -4.55 2.90
CA PRO A 41 -5.85 -5.10 2.92
C PRO A 41 -4.82 -4.00 3.16
N TYR A 42 -3.93 -4.25 4.09
CA TYR A 42 -2.94 -3.29 4.52
C TYR A 42 -1.54 -3.93 4.55
N TYR A 43 -0.54 -3.21 4.06
CA TYR A 43 0.84 -3.66 4.08
C TYR A 43 1.79 -2.48 4.26
N THR A 44 2.63 -2.55 5.28
CA THR A 44 3.72 -1.59 5.50
C THR A 44 5.05 -2.30 5.43
N TYR A 45 5.99 -1.74 4.67
CA TYR A 45 7.34 -2.22 4.57
C TYR A 45 8.32 -1.16 5.10
N ASN A 46 9.33 -1.59 5.86
CA ASN A 46 10.37 -0.72 6.40
C ASN A 46 11.76 -1.25 6.03
N GLY A 47 12.70 -0.34 5.81
CA GLY A 47 14.07 -0.66 5.50
C GLY A 47 14.34 -0.94 4.02
N LEU A 48 15.48 -1.55 3.74
CA LEU A 48 15.89 -1.89 2.37
C LEU A 48 14.90 -2.85 1.74
N PHE A 49 14.33 -2.47 0.61
CA PHE A 49 13.35 -3.29 -0.11
C PHE A 49 14.02 -4.28 -1.06
N ASN A 50 15.03 -3.84 -1.80
CA ASN A 50 15.63 -4.59 -2.89
C ASN A 50 16.80 -5.48 -2.44
N PHE A 51 16.49 -6.65 -1.88
CA PHE A 51 17.50 -7.63 -1.48
C PHE A 51 17.00 -9.08 -1.62
N LYS A 52 17.92 -10.01 -1.80
CA LYS A 52 17.65 -11.42 -2.08
C LYS A 52 16.75 -12.14 -1.06
N GLY A 53 16.77 -11.74 0.20
CA GLY A 53 15.97 -12.36 1.26
C GLY A 53 14.58 -11.79 1.44
N ASN A 54 14.21 -10.75 0.69
CA ASN A 54 12.89 -10.11 0.80
C ASN A 54 11.78 -11.06 0.33
N LYS A 55 10.73 -11.18 1.13
CA LYS A 55 9.57 -12.05 0.89
C LYS A 55 8.32 -11.32 0.43
N ALA A 56 8.39 -10.00 0.24
CA ALA A 56 7.23 -9.20 -0.13
C ALA A 56 6.56 -9.69 -1.42
N LEU A 57 7.34 -10.12 -2.42
CA LEU A 57 6.81 -10.62 -3.69
C LEU A 57 6.14 -12.02 -3.57
N GLU A 58 6.32 -12.71 -2.44
CA GLU A 58 5.65 -13.96 -2.12
C GLU A 58 4.40 -13.75 -1.24
N ASP A 59 4.20 -12.52 -0.73
CA ASP A 59 3.13 -12.20 0.20
C ASP A 59 1.89 -11.69 -0.54
N LYS A 60 0.79 -12.41 -0.43
CA LYS A 60 -0.50 -12.02 -1.02
C LYS A 60 -1.00 -10.66 -0.50
N ASN A 61 -0.69 -10.31 0.75
CA ASN A 61 -1.13 -9.05 1.32
C ASN A 61 -0.39 -7.84 0.70
N PHE A 62 0.84 -8.03 0.26
CA PHE A 62 1.58 -7.02 -0.48
C PHE A 62 0.82 -6.60 -1.76
N TYR A 63 0.44 -7.56 -2.59
CA TYR A 63 -0.31 -7.30 -3.83
C TYR A 63 -1.70 -6.74 -3.55
N ARG A 64 -2.39 -7.28 -2.54
CA ARG A 64 -3.73 -6.79 -2.15
C ARG A 64 -3.68 -5.34 -1.66
N ALA A 65 -2.66 -4.97 -0.90
CA ALA A 65 -2.48 -3.59 -0.45
C ALA A 65 -2.22 -2.64 -1.63
N LEU A 66 -1.44 -3.05 -2.62
CA LEU A 66 -1.25 -2.29 -3.86
C LEU A 66 -2.57 -2.12 -4.64
N GLN A 67 -3.40 -3.16 -4.69
CA GLN A 67 -4.70 -3.14 -5.37
C GLN A 67 -5.73 -2.23 -4.71
N HIS A 68 -5.56 -1.93 -3.42
CA HIS A 68 -6.53 -1.19 -2.61
C HIS A 68 -6.00 0.13 -2.04
N ASP A 69 -4.94 0.69 -2.60
CA ASP A 69 -4.32 1.95 -2.15
C ASP A 69 -3.84 1.93 -0.68
N ASN A 70 -3.44 0.79 -0.16
CA ASN A 70 -3.06 0.60 1.24
C ASN A 70 -1.62 0.14 1.46
N PHE A 71 -0.78 0.26 0.45
CA PHE A 71 0.66 0.05 0.61
C PHE A 71 1.33 1.31 1.17
N LYS A 72 2.21 1.11 2.14
CA LYS A 72 3.11 2.13 2.67
C LYS A 72 4.54 1.62 2.73
N TYR A 73 5.48 2.49 2.40
CA TYR A 73 6.90 2.27 2.62
C TYR A 73 7.41 3.27 3.67
N GLU A 74 7.97 2.79 4.78
CA GLU A 74 8.39 3.63 5.91
C GLU A 74 7.29 4.60 6.39
N GLY A 75 6.04 4.18 6.34
CA GLY A 75 4.88 5.01 6.63
C GLY A 75 4.49 5.99 5.53
N LEU A 76 5.25 6.07 4.45
CA LEU A 76 5.00 6.97 3.31
C LEU A 76 3.96 6.40 2.36
N LYS A 77 3.04 7.23 1.95
CA LYS A 77 1.97 6.87 1.01
C LYS A 77 1.94 7.85 -0.17
N VAL A 78 1.97 7.30 -1.38
CA VAL A 78 1.87 8.06 -2.62
C VAL A 78 0.55 8.83 -2.67
N GLY A 79 0.61 10.08 -3.07
CA GLY A 79 -0.54 10.98 -3.13
C GLY A 79 -0.93 11.62 -1.79
N GLN A 80 -0.31 11.22 -0.67
CA GLN A 80 -0.61 11.77 0.66
C GLN A 80 0.60 12.36 1.37
N SER A 81 1.75 11.70 1.30
CA SER A 81 2.99 12.16 1.94
C SER A 81 3.65 13.30 1.19
N THR A 82 4.49 14.04 1.88
CA THR A 82 5.27 15.17 1.36
C THR A 82 6.76 14.84 1.33
N PHE A 83 7.57 15.69 0.70
CA PHE A 83 9.04 15.56 0.73
C PHE A 83 9.60 15.72 2.15
N ALA A 84 8.96 16.51 2.99
CA ALA A 84 9.33 16.62 4.40
C ALA A 84 9.10 15.26 5.12
N ASP A 85 8.00 14.58 4.83
CA ASP A 85 7.74 13.25 5.37
C ASP A 85 8.76 12.23 4.88
N VAL A 86 9.14 12.27 3.60
CA VAL A 86 10.19 11.41 3.05
C VAL A 86 11.48 11.59 3.85
N LYS A 87 11.96 12.82 4.01
CA LYS A 87 13.20 13.11 4.76
C LYS A 87 13.10 12.68 6.23
N LYS A 88 11.94 12.84 6.84
CA LYS A 88 11.71 12.41 8.22
C LYS A 88 11.76 10.89 8.37
N SER A 89 11.21 10.16 7.40
CA SER A 89 11.09 8.70 7.46
C SER A 89 12.37 7.97 7.07
N VAL A 90 13.03 8.38 5.98
CA VAL A 90 14.20 7.67 5.46
C VAL A 90 15.53 8.41 5.66
N GLY A 91 15.50 9.59 6.25
CA GLY A 91 16.67 10.43 6.52
C GLY A 91 16.85 11.59 5.54
N ASN A 92 17.60 12.60 5.99
CA ASN A 92 17.85 13.81 5.18
C ASN A 92 18.87 13.59 4.04
N ASP A 93 19.53 12.46 4.02
CA ASP A 93 20.57 12.09 3.06
C ASP A 93 20.02 11.43 1.79
N VAL A 94 18.75 11.68 1.48
CA VAL A 94 18.16 11.28 0.19
C VAL A 94 18.91 11.97 -0.94
N LYS A 95 19.27 11.23 -1.98
CA LYS A 95 20.06 11.75 -3.10
C LYS A 95 19.16 12.12 -4.27
N LYS A 96 19.31 13.32 -4.81
CA LYS A 96 18.64 13.68 -6.07
C LYS A 96 19.19 12.77 -7.17
N TYR A 97 18.29 12.12 -7.89
CA TYR A 97 18.59 11.16 -8.95
C TYR A 97 18.43 11.81 -10.32
N TYR A 98 17.24 12.33 -10.64
CA TYR A 98 16.95 13.08 -11.86
C TYR A 98 15.70 13.93 -11.68
N GLU A 99 15.36 14.67 -12.75
CA GLU A 99 14.13 15.47 -12.81
C GLU A 99 13.49 15.31 -14.18
N GLU A 100 12.19 15.11 -14.21
CA GLU A 100 11.43 14.98 -15.43
C GLU A 100 10.00 15.51 -15.25
N LYS A 101 9.57 16.36 -16.22
CA LYS A 101 8.18 16.86 -16.27
C LYS A 101 7.67 17.49 -14.96
N GLY A 102 8.52 18.26 -14.28
CA GLY A 102 8.16 18.93 -13.03
C GLY A 102 8.15 18.02 -11.80
N VAL A 103 8.60 16.79 -11.93
CA VAL A 103 8.81 15.87 -10.80
C VAL A 103 10.31 15.69 -10.59
N THR A 104 10.77 15.94 -9.37
CA THR A 104 12.14 15.64 -8.95
C THR A 104 12.18 14.28 -8.25
N TYR A 105 13.06 13.41 -8.69
CA TYR A 105 13.22 12.07 -8.16
C TYR A 105 14.42 12.00 -7.23
N TYR A 106 14.21 11.40 -6.07
CA TYR A 106 15.20 11.16 -5.03
C TYR A 106 15.32 9.68 -4.74
N GLU A 107 16.51 9.21 -4.44
CA GLU A 107 16.79 7.81 -4.16
C GLU A 107 17.29 7.61 -2.73
N LYS A 108 16.77 6.59 -2.07
CA LYS A 108 17.25 6.07 -0.78
C LYS A 108 16.81 4.62 -0.60
N ASN A 109 17.70 3.76 -0.15
CA ASN A 109 17.44 2.33 0.13
C ASN A 109 16.88 1.54 -1.07
N ASP A 110 17.35 1.82 -2.27
CA ASP A 110 16.81 1.24 -3.51
C ASP A 110 15.31 1.53 -3.73
N VAL A 111 14.82 2.63 -3.18
CA VAL A 111 13.50 3.18 -3.45
C VAL A 111 13.66 4.59 -4.01
N ILE A 112 12.92 4.89 -5.08
CA ILE A 112 12.94 6.20 -5.72
C ILE A 112 11.63 6.91 -5.40
N PHE A 113 11.73 8.15 -4.92
CA PHE A 113 10.63 9.01 -4.52
C PHE A 113 10.49 10.16 -5.52
N GLY A 114 9.39 10.24 -6.24
CA GLY A 114 9.08 11.35 -7.14
C GLY A 114 8.26 12.41 -6.41
N ILE A 115 8.83 13.61 -6.34
CA ILE A 115 8.26 14.77 -5.66
C ILE A 115 7.88 15.81 -6.69
N ASP A 116 6.64 16.26 -6.69
CA ASP A 116 6.18 17.30 -7.59
C ASP A 116 6.60 18.70 -7.15
N SER A 117 6.25 19.71 -7.94
CA SER A 117 6.57 21.11 -7.67
C SER A 117 5.94 21.68 -6.40
N GLU A 118 4.89 21.03 -5.89
CA GLU A 118 4.21 21.38 -4.63
C GLU A 118 4.83 20.67 -3.42
N GLY A 119 5.83 19.83 -3.64
CA GLY A 119 6.50 19.05 -2.60
C GLY A 119 5.75 17.78 -2.19
N LYS A 120 4.83 17.31 -3.00
CA LYS A 120 4.03 16.12 -2.72
C LYS A 120 4.68 14.87 -3.32
N LEU A 121 4.63 13.76 -2.60
CA LEU A 121 5.07 12.46 -3.07
C LEU A 121 4.04 11.91 -4.08
N VAL A 122 4.34 12.03 -5.36
CA VAL A 122 3.45 11.62 -6.47
C VAL A 122 3.88 10.33 -7.15
N ASN A 123 5.09 9.86 -6.85
CA ASN A 123 5.62 8.62 -7.40
C ASN A 123 6.49 7.91 -6.37
N MET A 124 6.39 6.59 -6.31
CA MET A 124 7.30 5.73 -5.56
C MET A 124 7.67 4.54 -6.45
N THR A 125 8.95 4.33 -6.65
CA THR A 125 9.46 3.20 -7.41
C THR A 125 10.23 2.27 -6.47
N LEU A 126 9.73 1.05 -6.32
CA LEU A 126 10.39 -0.01 -5.57
C LEU A 126 11.27 -0.79 -6.54
N LEU A 127 12.60 -0.76 -6.36
CA LEU A 127 13.50 -1.61 -7.13
C LEU A 127 13.41 -3.04 -6.61
N ILE A 128 13.34 -4.02 -7.51
CA ILE A 128 13.11 -5.43 -7.16
C ILE A 128 14.09 -6.40 -7.83
N GLU A 129 15.04 -5.91 -8.60
CA GLU A 129 15.96 -6.76 -9.38
C GLU A 129 16.82 -7.70 -8.53
N LYS A 130 17.07 -7.38 -7.24
CA LYS A 130 17.82 -8.23 -6.32
C LYS A 130 16.93 -9.25 -5.58
N ILE A 131 15.63 -9.07 -5.62
CA ILE A 131 14.68 -9.99 -4.98
C ILE A 131 14.54 -11.24 -5.84
N ASN A 132 14.51 -12.43 -5.25
CA ASN A 132 14.28 -13.66 -5.99
C ASN A 132 12.87 -13.68 -6.58
N HIS A 133 12.78 -13.43 -7.86
CA HIS A 133 11.53 -13.49 -8.64
C HIS A 133 11.85 -13.69 -10.12
N SER A 134 10.83 -14.01 -10.89
CA SER A 134 10.86 -13.90 -12.36
C SER A 134 9.82 -12.89 -12.80
N ASP A 135 10.04 -12.30 -13.97
CA ASP A 135 9.04 -11.40 -14.58
C ASP A 135 7.68 -12.08 -14.69
N LYS A 136 7.66 -13.37 -14.97
CA LYS A 136 6.44 -14.15 -15.04
C LYS A 136 5.75 -14.24 -13.68
N SER A 137 6.47 -14.58 -12.62
CA SER A 137 5.86 -14.71 -11.28
C SER A 137 5.28 -13.38 -10.77
N VAL A 138 5.93 -12.26 -11.08
CA VAL A 138 5.41 -10.93 -10.76
C VAL A 138 4.16 -10.62 -11.59
N ARG A 139 4.17 -10.87 -12.89
CA ARG A 139 3.02 -10.65 -13.77
C ARG A 139 1.84 -11.57 -13.50
N ASP A 140 2.07 -12.80 -13.08
CA ASP A 140 0.99 -13.74 -12.75
C ASP A 140 0.08 -13.21 -11.62
N HIS A 141 0.61 -12.38 -10.72
CA HIS A 141 -0.18 -11.73 -9.67
C HIS A 141 -1.07 -10.60 -10.20
N VAL A 142 -0.67 -9.94 -11.28
CA VAL A 142 -1.43 -8.87 -11.94
C VAL A 142 -2.13 -9.33 -13.21
N LYS A 143 -2.21 -10.62 -13.43
CA LYS A 143 -2.89 -11.21 -14.60
C LYS A 143 -2.59 -10.46 -15.88
N GLN A 144 -1.39 -10.76 -16.43
CA GLN A 144 -0.93 -10.26 -17.74
C GLN A 144 -0.36 -8.85 -17.80
N GLY A 145 0.56 -8.56 -16.90
CA GLY A 145 1.38 -7.35 -17.00
C GLY A 145 0.59 -6.07 -16.90
N GLU A 146 -0.66 -6.19 -16.51
CA GLU A 146 -1.43 -5.05 -16.25
C GLU A 146 -1.21 -4.53 -14.87
N ILE A 147 -1.60 -3.46 -14.78
CA ILE A 147 -1.50 -2.46 -13.83
C ILE A 147 -2.65 -2.57 -12.88
N TYR A 148 -2.43 -2.33 -11.63
CA TYR A 148 -3.52 -2.02 -10.73
C TYR A 148 -3.93 -0.57 -10.94
N ASP A 149 -5.08 -0.38 -11.55
CA ASP A 149 -5.70 0.94 -11.69
C ASP A 149 -6.69 1.16 -10.57
N THR A 150 -6.20 1.69 -9.45
CA THR A 150 -6.95 1.87 -8.22
C THR A 150 -7.71 3.21 -8.21
N LYS A 151 -8.33 3.55 -7.09
CA LYS A 151 -9.02 4.84 -6.93
C LYS A 151 -8.05 6.02 -6.99
N THR A 152 -6.89 5.93 -6.33
CA THR A 152 -5.97 7.07 -6.14
C THR A 152 -4.60 6.85 -6.77
N THR A 153 -4.26 5.62 -7.15
CA THR A 153 -2.96 5.30 -7.72
C THR A 153 -3.05 4.42 -8.97
N HIS A 154 -1.96 4.44 -9.68
CA HIS A 154 -1.69 3.58 -10.81
C HIS A 154 -0.41 2.80 -10.49
N VAL A 155 -0.49 1.47 -10.45
CA VAL A 155 0.63 0.60 -10.10
C VAL A 155 1.04 -0.22 -11.30
N ALA A 156 2.31 -0.12 -11.70
CA ALA A 156 2.87 -0.81 -12.84
C ALA A 156 4.08 -1.66 -12.45
N PHE A 157 4.18 -2.84 -13.04
CA PHE A 157 5.31 -3.75 -12.88
C PHE A 157 6.16 -3.74 -14.16
N TYR A 158 7.43 -3.35 -14.04
CA TYR A 158 8.34 -3.20 -15.17
C TYR A 158 9.40 -4.28 -15.20
N SER A 159 9.30 -5.18 -16.18
CA SER A 159 10.34 -6.14 -16.59
C SER A 159 11.13 -6.77 -15.44
N GLY A 160 10.47 -7.10 -14.32
CA GLY A 160 11.12 -7.67 -13.15
C GLY A 160 12.10 -6.74 -12.42
N ASN A 161 12.25 -5.49 -12.84
CA ASN A 161 13.20 -4.54 -12.27
C ASN A 161 12.58 -3.65 -11.20
N SER A 162 11.34 -3.24 -11.39
CA SER A 162 10.71 -2.26 -10.51
C SER A 162 9.19 -2.37 -10.47
N ILE A 163 8.64 -1.88 -9.38
CA ILE A 163 7.22 -1.64 -9.20
C ILE A 163 7.06 -0.13 -9.02
N VAL A 164 6.30 0.50 -9.91
CA VAL A 164 6.05 1.95 -9.88
C VAL A 164 4.64 2.20 -9.39
N ILE A 165 4.52 2.97 -8.32
CA ILE A 165 3.26 3.44 -7.75
C ILE A 165 3.17 4.94 -8.05
N LYS A 166 2.21 5.34 -8.87
CA LYS A 166 2.03 6.74 -9.27
C LYS A 166 0.68 7.26 -8.82
N ALA A 167 0.64 8.44 -8.22
CA ALA A 167 -0.61 9.11 -7.89
C ALA A 167 -1.38 9.46 -9.18
N LYS A 168 -2.69 9.28 -9.14
CA LYS A 168 -3.57 9.83 -10.18
C LYS A 168 -3.74 11.32 -9.96
N GLU A 169 -3.79 12.07 -11.06
CA GLU A 169 -4.12 13.48 -10.99
C GLU A 169 -5.55 13.63 -10.45
N SER A 170 -5.71 14.50 -9.46
CA SER A 170 -7.04 14.89 -8.98
C SER A 170 -7.71 15.66 -10.10
N ARG A 171 -8.77 15.08 -10.66
CA ARG A 171 -9.65 15.79 -11.59
C ARG A 171 -10.54 16.76 -10.85
#